data_473089ac1768aa6e3cbe798df389b9b7
#
_entry.id   473089ac1768aa6e3cbe798df389b9b7
#
_cell.length_a   1.000
_cell.length_b   1.000
_cell.length_c   1.000
_cell.angle_alpha   90.00
_cell.angle_beta   90.00
_cell.angle_gamma   90.00
#
_symmetry.space_group_name_H-M   'P 1'
#
loop_
_entity.id
_entity.type
_entity.pdbx_description
1 polymer ?
#
loop_
_entity_poly.entity_id
_entity_poly.type
_entity_poly.pdbx_seq_one_letter_code
_entity_poly.pdbx_strand_id
1 'polypeptide(L)'
;MVVGSTSTAKSDFMKPELTIVLPAYREEATIEVCLHRLVKLLDDKGISFEARVVVDGPGDQTASMVRAFPDSRVSVIELERNTGKGFAVRRGFEDCTTEFIGFIDADLDLHPEGLAIALDLLKSSGPQVGGAIGSKVHPKSNVEYPLSRRVISSFYKKFVKIGFSLDLNDTQTGLKVFRSEAIDKVLPTLKCNGFEFDLELLCKLARNGFLFIEIPVDLDYKFKSTVNIRTGIKALVSTFWLAIYLRRN
;
A
#
# COMPACT_ATOMS: atom_id res chain seq x y z
N MET A 1 16.09 52.07 24.42
CA MET A 1 15.52 51.61 23.12
C MET A 1 16.10 50.24 22.84
N VAL A 2 15.37 49.16 23.20
CA VAL A 2 15.81 47.77 23.00
C VAL A 2 14.97 47.25 21.87
N VAL A 3 15.60 47.01 20.71
CA VAL A 3 14.96 46.41 19.54
C VAL A 3 14.98 44.92 19.76
N GLY A 4 13.81 44.34 20.03
CA GLY A 4 13.62 42.90 20.11
C GLY A 4 13.68 42.29 18.71
N SER A 5 14.70 41.49 18.45
CA SER A 5 14.75 40.62 17.29
C SER A 5 13.78 39.47 17.45
N THR A 6 12.66 39.53 16.76
CA THR A 6 11.78 38.37 16.58
C THR A 6 12.50 37.33 15.70
N SER A 7 13.05 36.32 16.36
CA SER A 7 13.53 35.11 15.70
C SER A 7 12.32 34.39 15.09
N THR A 8 12.10 34.55 13.80
CA THR A 8 11.24 33.64 13.02
C THR A 8 11.92 32.28 13.00
N ALA A 9 11.43 31.39 13.84
CA ALA A 9 11.78 29.98 13.75
C ALA A 9 11.40 29.49 12.34
N LYS A 10 12.38 29.35 11.45
CA LYS A 10 12.25 28.51 10.28
C LYS A 10 11.97 27.11 10.81
N SER A 11 10.74 26.62 10.66
CA SER A 11 10.46 25.20 10.76
C SER A 11 11.33 24.51 9.72
N ASP A 12 12.41 23.86 10.16
CA ASP A 12 13.10 22.89 9.35
C ASP A 12 12.05 21.84 8.96
N PHE A 13 11.55 21.93 7.74
CA PHE A 13 10.75 20.86 7.14
C PHE A 13 11.69 19.69 6.99
N MET A 14 11.69 18.80 8.00
CA MET A 14 12.40 17.53 7.89
C MET A 14 11.86 16.85 6.65
N LYS A 15 12.76 16.40 5.77
CA LYS A 15 12.41 15.64 4.58
C LYS A 15 11.55 14.44 5.03
N PRO A 16 10.38 14.19 4.39
CA PRO A 16 9.55 13.05 4.78
C PRO A 16 10.35 11.75 4.64
N GLU A 17 10.21 10.88 5.62
CA GLU A 17 10.86 9.56 5.61
C GLU A 17 10.03 8.49 4.89
N LEU A 18 8.72 8.68 4.81
CA LEU A 18 7.77 7.74 4.26
C LEU A 18 6.84 8.40 3.24
N THR A 19 6.78 7.85 2.03
CA THR A 19 5.72 8.15 1.06
C THR A 19 4.64 7.07 1.16
N ILE A 20 3.37 7.47 1.32
CA ILE A 20 2.23 6.56 1.35
C ILE A 20 1.34 6.83 0.16
N VAL A 21 1.11 5.81 -0.65
CA VAL A 21 0.18 5.86 -1.78
C VAL A 21 -1.17 5.27 -1.36
N LEU A 22 -2.24 5.99 -1.64
CA LEU A 22 -3.62 5.54 -1.45
C LEU A 22 -4.27 5.42 -2.84
N PRO A 23 -4.30 4.22 -3.44
CA PRO A 23 -5.08 4.01 -4.66
C PRO A 23 -6.57 4.13 -4.33
N ALA A 24 -7.30 5.00 -5.03
CA ALA A 24 -8.70 5.30 -4.77
C ALA A 24 -9.51 5.24 -6.07
N TYR A 25 -10.66 4.57 -6.03
CA TYR A 25 -11.62 4.55 -7.14
C TYR A 25 -13.04 4.57 -6.59
N ARG A 26 -13.72 5.72 -6.71
CA ARG A 26 -15.07 5.97 -6.18
C ARG A 26 -15.13 5.81 -4.65
N GLU A 27 -14.25 6.54 -3.99
CA GLU A 27 -14.10 6.51 -2.53
C GLU A 27 -14.62 7.79 -1.85
N GLU A 28 -15.55 8.54 -2.49
CA GLU A 28 -16.11 9.79 -1.93
C GLU A 28 -16.74 9.59 -0.54
N ALA A 29 -17.25 8.39 -0.24
CA ALA A 29 -17.87 8.08 1.04
C ALA A 29 -16.84 7.81 2.17
N THR A 30 -15.60 7.47 1.84
CA THR A 30 -14.59 6.95 2.79
C THR A 30 -13.32 7.78 2.85
N ILE A 31 -12.95 8.45 1.75
CA ILE A 31 -11.62 9.06 1.60
C ILE A 31 -11.28 10.09 2.68
N GLU A 32 -12.20 10.95 3.06
CA GLU A 32 -11.97 11.98 4.07
C GLU A 32 -11.68 11.36 5.45
N VAL A 33 -12.47 10.38 5.85
CA VAL A 33 -12.27 9.65 7.11
C VAL A 33 -10.97 8.87 7.08
N CYS A 34 -10.64 8.27 5.93
CA CYS A 34 -9.37 7.56 5.73
C CYS A 34 -8.17 8.49 5.94
N LEU A 35 -8.18 9.66 5.31
CA LEU A 35 -7.11 10.64 5.42
C LEU A 35 -6.96 11.19 6.85
N HIS A 36 -8.06 11.52 7.52
CA HIS A 36 -8.01 11.96 8.92
C HIS A 36 -7.41 10.90 9.84
N ARG A 37 -7.78 9.63 9.69
CA ARG A 37 -7.22 8.53 10.47
C ARG A 37 -5.74 8.33 10.20
N LEU A 38 -5.35 8.37 8.92
CA LEU A 38 -3.96 8.20 8.50
C LEU A 38 -3.08 9.31 9.09
N VAL A 39 -3.45 10.57 8.85
CA VAL A 39 -2.71 11.74 9.33
C VAL A 39 -2.58 11.72 10.84
N LYS A 40 -3.71 11.54 11.55
CA LYS A 40 -3.70 11.48 13.01
C LYS A 40 -2.77 10.40 13.54
N LEU A 41 -2.83 9.18 12.97
CA LEU A 41 -1.98 8.08 13.43
C LEU A 41 -0.51 8.39 13.23
N LEU A 42 -0.12 8.87 12.04
CA LEU A 42 1.28 9.14 11.74
C LEU A 42 1.84 10.29 12.59
N ASP A 43 1.02 11.30 12.85
CA ASP A 43 1.37 12.39 13.77
C ASP A 43 1.52 11.90 15.21
N ASP A 44 0.59 11.08 15.70
CA ASP A 44 0.65 10.48 17.05
C ASP A 44 1.91 9.59 17.22
N LYS A 45 2.41 9.00 16.14
CA LYS A 45 3.64 8.17 16.11
C LYS A 45 4.91 8.99 15.80
N GLY A 46 4.80 10.26 15.51
CA GLY A 46 5.92 11.12 15.13
C GLY A 46 6.59 10.73 13.82
N ILE A 47 5.85 10.11 12.90
CA ILE A 47 6.36 9.68 11.58
C ILE A 47 6.25 10.85 10.60
N SER A 48 7.38 11.24 10.00
CA SER A 48 7.41 12.26 8.94
C SER A 48 7.01 11.63 7.61
N PHE A 49 5.95 12.13 6.96
CA PHE A 49 5.38 11.49 5.79
C PHE A 49 4.90 12.47 4.73
N GLU A 50 4.70 11.96 3.53
CA GLU A 50 3.82 12.51 2.49
C GLU A 50 2.81 11.44 2.07
N ALA A 51 1.57 11.84 1.76
CA ALA A 51 0.52 10.96 1.29
C ALA A 51 0.08 11.37 -0.12
N ARG A 52 0.07 10.41 -1.04
CA ARG A 52 -0.34 10.59 -2.44
C ARG A 52 -1.59 9.77 -2.71
N VAL A 53 -2.73 10.42 -2.80
CA VAL A 53 -3.97 9.76 -3.23
C VAL A 53 -3.99 9.71 -4.76
N VAL A 54 -3.98 8.49 -5.31
CA VAL A 54 -4.07 8.30 -6.76
C VAL A 54 -5.48 7.88 -7.11
N VAL A 55 -6.25 8.82 -7.66
CA VAL A 55 -7.64 8.59 -8.08
C VAL A 55 -7.63 7.95 -9.47
N ASP A 56 -8.08 6.69 -9.53
CA ASP A 56 -8.03 5.85 -10.73
C ASP A 56 -9.20 6.13 -11.69
N GLY A 57 -9.17 7.32 -12.26
CA GLY A 57 -10.15 7.81 -13.23
C GLY A 57 -11.33 8.55 -12.60
N PRO A 58 -12.09 9.27 -13.44
CA PRO A 58 -13.24 10.06 -13.02
C PRO A 58 -14.39 9.14 -12.60
N GLY A 59 -15.29 9.63 -11.72
CA GLY A 59 -16.49 8.85 -11.40
C GLY A 59 -17.28 9.33 -10.20
N ASP A 60 -16.67 10.15 -9.34
CA ASP A 60 -17.28 10.74 -8.15
C ASP A 60 -16.48 11.96 -7.65
N GLN A 61 -16.72 12.39 -6.42
CA GLN A 61 -16.08 13.57 -5.83
C GLN A 61 -14.76 13.25 -5.10
N THR A 62 -14.24 12.05 -5.15
CA THR A 62 -13.01 11.63 -4.43
C THR A 62 -11.87 12.64 -4.62
N ALA A 63 -11.55 12.99 -5.87
CA ALA A 63 -10.44 13.90 -6.16
C ALA A 63 -10.65 15.31 -5.61
N SER A 64 -11.87 15.85 -5.71
CA SER A 64 -12.19 17.18 -5.17
C SER A 64 -12.11 17.22 -3.65
N MET A 65 -12.53 16.16 -2.97
CA MET A 65 -12.43 16.03 -1.52
C MET A 65 -10.97 15.97 -1.06
N VAL A 66 -10.12 15.22 -1.77
CA VAL A 66 -8.68 15.19 -1.46
C VAL A 66 -8.03 16.56 -1.65
N ARG A 67 -8.37 17.30 -2.73
CA ARG A 67 -7.84 18.68 -2.93
C ARG A 67 -8.28 19.65 -1.83
N ALA A 68 -9.46 19.45 -1.27
CA ALA A 68 -9.98 20.29 -0.20
C ALA A 68 -9.47 19.87 1.19
N PHE A 69 -8.73 18.76 1.29
CA PHE A 69 -8.24 18.25 2.57
C PHE A 69 -7.21 19.21 3.19
N PRO A 70 -7.37 19.61 4.47
CA PRO A 70 -6.60 20.73 5.06
C PRO A 70 -5.21 20.31 5.58
N ASP A 71 -4.47 19.48 4.83
CA ASP A 71 -3.11 19.08 5.17
C ASP A 71 -2.22 19.09 3.93
N SER A 72 -1.20 19.93 3.91
CA SER A 72 -0.29 20.12 2.77
C SER A 72 0.58 18.87 2.46
N ARG A 73 0.66 17.92 3.36
CA ARG A 73 1.37 16.64 3.15
C ARG A 73 0.55 15.67 2.31
N VAL A 74 -0.75 15.95 2.11
CA VAL A 74 -1.65 15.14 1.29
C VAL A 74 -1.77 15.76 -0.09
N SER A 75 -1.53 14.97 -1.11
CA SER A 75 -1.63 15.37 -2.51
C SER A 75 -2.53 14.42 -3.30
N VAL A 76 -3.06 14.88 -4.43
CA VAL A 76 -3.88 14.07 -5.34
C VAL A 76 -3.23 13.97 -6.71
N ILE A 77 -3.23 12.76 -7.25
CA ILE A 77 -2.89 12.45 -8.64
C ILE A 77 -4.15 11.87 -9.29
N GLU A 78 -4.63 12.48 -10.36
CA GLU A 78 -5.81 12.01 -11.07
C GLU A 78 -5.41 11.35 -12.37
N LEU A 79 -5.94 10.15 -12.59
CA LEU A 79 -5.79 9.44 -13.85
C LEU A 79 -6.97 9.78 -14.77
N GLU A 80 -6.72 9.90 -16.06
CA GLU A 80 -7.76 10.23 -17.05
C GLU A 80 -8.86 9.16 -17.17
N ARG A 81 -8.54 7.91 -16.83
CA ARG A 81 -9.45 6.76 -16.89
C ARG A 81 -9.08 5.70 -15.86
N ASN A 82 -10.04 4.84 -15.53
CA ASN A 82 -9.78 3.67 -14.70
C ASN A 82 -8.81 2.71 -15.42
N THR A 83 -7.63 2.52 -14.84
CA THR A 83 -6.55 1.70 -15.37
C THR A 83 -6.25 0.50 -14.48
N GLY A 84 -6.70 0.54 -13.22
CA GLY A 84 -6.58 -0.50 -12.21
C GLY A 84 -5.62 -0.15 -11.07
N LYS A 85 -5.85 -0.80 -9.92
CA LYS A 85 -5.11 -0.56 -8.68
C LYS A 85 -3.59 -0.57 -8.86
N GLY A 86 -3.07 -1.57 -9.58
CA GLY A 86 -1.63 -1.71 -9.78
C GLY A 86 -1.02 -0.53 -10.53
N PHE A 87 -1.74 0.01 -11.54
CA PHE A 87 -1.30 1.20 -12.23
C PHE A 87 -1.31 2.42 -11.30
N ALA A 88 -2.37 2.59 -10.51
CA ALA A 88 -2.49 3.70 -9.56
C ALA A 88 -1.34 3.66 -8.53
N VAL A 89 -1.02 2.49 -7.95
CA VAL A 89 0.11 2.36 -7.02
C VAL A 89 1.43 2.69 -7.70
N ARG A 90 1.70 2.16 -8.90
CA ARG A 90 2.93 2.48 -9.66
C ARG A 90 3.06 3.98 -9.90
N ARG A 91 1.97 4.62 -10.34
CA ARG A 91 1.96 6.07 -10.59
C ARG A 91 2.25 6.87 -9.33
N GLY A 92 1.74 6.42 -8.18
CA GLY A 92 2.04 7.02 -6.88
C GLY A 92 3.48 6.81 -6.42
N PHE A 93 4.14 5.74 -6.87
CA PHE A 93 5.55 5.44 -6.55
C PHE A 93 6.55 6.22 -7.40
N GLU A 94 6.14 6.75 -8.54
CA GLU A 94 7.02 7.55 -9.38
C GLU A 94 7.51 8.81 -8.68
N ASP A 95 8.75 9.20 -8.92
CA ASP A 95 9.40 10.40 -8.39
C ASP A 95 9.43 10.50 -6.85
N CYS A 96 9.32 9.37 -6.14
CA CYS A 96 9.47 9.34 -4.69
C CYS A 96 10.95 9.49 -4.30
N THR A 97 11.19 10.31 -3.27
CA THR A 97 12.54 10.57 -2.77
C THR A 97 12.73 10.24 -1.30
N THR A 98 11.71 9.65 -0.68
CA THR A 98 11.71 9.20 0.72
C THR A 98 12.50 7.91 0.88
N GLU A 99 12.96 7.60 2.09
CA GLU A 99 13.68 6.36 2.38
C GLU A 99 12.78 5.13 2.29
N PHE A 100 11.51 5.31 2.68
CA PHE A 100 10.49 4.26 2.63
C PHE A 100 9.32 4.69 1.78
N ILE A 101 8.70 3.71 1.12
CA ILE A 101 7.53 3.90 0.29
C ILE A 101 6.53 2.79 0.56
N GLY A 102 5.25 3.11 0.65
CA GLY A 102 4.23 2.13 0.90
C GLY A 102 2.90 2.49 0.27
N PHE A 103 1.95 1.59 0.39
CA PHE A 103 0.57 1.87 0.04
C PHE A 103 -0.40 1.26 1.05
N ILE A 104 -1.56 1.87 1.16
CA ILE A 104 -2.71 1.38 1.91
C ILE A 104 -3.97 1.61 1.10
N ASP A 105 -4.90 0.63 1.08
CA ASP A 105 -6.17 0.77 0.41
C ASP A 105 -7.03 1.87 1.07
N ALA A 106 -7.71 2.68 0.26
CA ALA A 106 -8.49 3.84 0.72
C ALA A 106 -9.89 3.50 1.25
N ASP A 107 -10.27 2.21 1.24
CA ASP A 107 -11.60 1.70 1.60
C ASP A 107 -11.89 1.57 3.10
N LEU A 108 -10.93 1.94 3.97
CA LEU A 108 -10.99 1.82 5.43
C LEU A 108 -11.06 0.38 5.97
N ASP A 109 -10.88 -0.62 5.13
CA ASP A 109 -10.89 -2.02 5.59
C ASP A 109 -9.71 -2.33 6.55
N LEU A 110 -8.57 -1.66 6.35
CA LEU A 110 -7.36 -1.86 7.13
C LEU A 110 -7.06 -0.68 8.05
N HIS A 111 -6.74 -0.98 9.30
CA HIS A 111 -6.29 0.05 10.23
C HIS A 111 -4.86 0.50 9.87
N PRO A 112 -4.58 1.83 9.79
CA PRO A 112 -3.27 2.34 9.38
C PRO A 112 -2.12 2.06 10.36
N GLU A 113 -2.39 1.56 11.59
CA GLU A 113 -1.36 1.15 12.57
C GLU A 113 -0.32 0.20 11.96
N GLY A 114 -0.74 -0.65 11.02
CA GLY A 114 0.17 -1.53 10.30
C GLY A 114 1.30 -0.80 9.55
N LEU A 115 1.09 0.44 9.11
CA LEU A 115 2.13 1.25 8.47
C LEU A 115 3.25 1.60 9.45
N ALA A 116 2.91 1.99 10.68
CA ALA A 116 3.88 2.30 11.72
C ALA A 116 4.67 1.04 12.13
N ILE A 117 3.98 -0.09 12.33
CA ILE A 117 4.63 -1.38 12.63
C ILE A 117 5.59 -1.78 11.50
N ALA A 118 5.15 -1.64 10.24
CA ALA A 118 5.98 -1.96 9.07
C ALA A 118 7.25 -1.11 9.02
N LEU A 119 7.10 0.21 9.24
CA LEU A 119 8.20 1.15 9.20
C LEU A 119 9.23 0.85 10.30
N ASP A 120 8.79 0.63 11.54
CA ASP A 120 9.67 0.32 12.68
C ASP A 120 10.46 -0.97 12.44
N LEU A 121 9.81 -2.00 11.91
CA LEU A 121 10.47 -3.26 11.58
C LEU A 121 11.48 -3.10 10.44
N LEU A 122 11.16 -2.32 9.41
CA LEU A 122 12.11 -2.05 8.32
C LEU A 122 13.32 -1.25 8.82
N LYS A 123 13.11 -0.22 9.65
CA LYS A 123 14.20 0.56 10.26
C LYS A 123 15.15 -0.30 11.10
N SER A 124 14.59 -1.27 11.84
CA SER A 124 15.38 -2.17 12.70
C SER A 124 15.98 -3.37 11.96
N SER A 125 15.60 -3.59 10.69
CA SER A 125 16.07 -4.71 9.88
C SER A 125 17.26 -4.35 9.01
N GLY A 126 18.03 -5.37 8.61
CA GLY A 126 19.12 -5.18 7.63
C GLY A 126 18.59 -4.83 6.23
N PRO A 127 19.47 -4.27 5.35
CA PRO A 127 19.09 -3.78 4.03
C PRO A 127 18.55 -4.89 3.08
N GLN A 128 18.83 -6.16 3.38
CA GLN A 128 18.27 -7.29 2.63
C GLN A 128 16.76 -7.45 2.82
N VAL A 129 16.17 -6.90 3.89
CA VAL A 129 14.71 -6.87 4.09
C VAL A 129 14.16 -5.69 3.29
N GLY A 130 13.62 -6.01 2.11
CA GLY A 130 13.12 -5.01 1.17
C GLY A 130 11.70 -4.53 1.44
N GLY A 131 10.91 -5.29 2.24
CA GLY A 131 9.52 -4.92 2.50
C GLY A 131 8.89 -5.57 3.72
N ALA A 132 7.90 -4.89 4.30
CA ALA A 132 7.01 -5.39 5.34
C ALA A 132 5.58 -5.43 4.79
N ILE A 133 4.96 -6.61 4.88
CA ILE A 133 3.72 -6.97 4.19
C ILE A 133 2.65 -7.26 5.22
N GLY A 134 1.54 -6.55 5.16
CA GLY A 134 0.38 -6.84 5.98
C GLY A 134 -0.14 -8.25 5.69
N SER A 135 -0.45 -9.02 6.73
CA SER A 135 -0.95 -10.39 6.57
C SER A 135 -2.19 -10.61 7.42
N LYS A 136 -3.32 -10.81 6.77
CA LYS A 136 -4.60 -11.09 7.42
C LYS A 136 -4.61 -12.47 8.11
N VAL A 137 -3.66 -13.34 7.77
CA VAL A 137 -3.50 -14.66 8.37
C VAL A 137 -2.37 -14.74 9.40
N HIS A 138 -1.76 -13.62 9.72
CA HIS A 138 -0.74 -13.55 10.78
C HIS A 138 -1.37 -13.91 12.14
N PRO A 139 -0.68 -14.66 13.03
CA PRO A 139 -1.26 -15.12 14.31
C PRO A 139 -1.76 -14.00 15.23
N LYS A 140 -1.22 -12.78 15.09
CA LYS A 140 -1.61 -11.61 15.88
C LYS A 140 -2.62 -10.70 15.14
N SER A 141 -3.04 -11.05 13.93
CA SER A 141 -4.06 -10.27 13.21
C SER A 141 -5.44 -10.51 13.79
N ASN A 142 -6.15 -9.44 14.03
CA ASN A 142 -7.53 -9.50 14.51
C ASN A 142 -8.49 -9.52 13.31
N VAL A 143 -8.75 -10.72 12.78
CA VAL A 143 -9.54 -10.92 11.57
C VAL A 143 -10.52 -12.06 11.75
N GLU A 144 -11.81 -11.76 11.79
CA GLU A 144 -12.86 -12.77 11.75
C GLU A 144 -13.15 -13.18 10.30
N TYR A 145 -12.65 -14.35 9.89
CA TYR A 145 -12.92 -14.88 8.56
C TYR A 145 -13.99 -15.97 8.57
N PRO A 146 -14.99 -15.89 7.66
CA PRO A 146 -15.85 -17.04 7.35
C PRO A 146 -15.00 -18.24 6.87
N LEU A 147 -15.35 -19.45 7.32
CA LEU A 147 -14.62 -20.69 6.99
C LEU A 147 -14.42 -20.89 5.47
N SER A 148 -15.41 -20.50 4.66
CA SER A 148 -15.33 -20.59 3.19
C SER A 148 -14.18 -19.75 2.61
N ARG A 149 -13.93 -18.54 3.14
CA ARG A 149 -12.82 -17.71 2.72
C ARG A 149 -11.46 -18.26 3.14
N ARG A 150 -11.37 -18.94 4.30
CA ARG A 150 -10.12 -19.60 4.73
C ARG A 150 -9.68 -20.70 3.76
N VAL A 151 -10.63 -21.48 3.23
CA VAL A 151 -10.34 -22.56 2.28
C VAL A 151 -9.80 -21.97 0.97
N ILE A 152 -10.46 -20.95 0.41
CA ILE A 152 -10.03 -20.29 -0.84
C ILE A 152 -8.64 -19.68 -0.67
N SER A 153 -8.40 -18.98 0.44
CA SER A 153 -7.08 -18.40 0.76
C SER A 153 -5.99 -19.47 0.88
N SER A 154 -6.28 -20.64 1.46
CA SER A 154 -5.30 -21.73 1.58
C SER A 154 -4.90 -22.30 0.21
N PHE A 155 -5.85 -22.46 -0.72
CA PHE A 155 -5.53 -22.90 -2.08
C PHE A 155 -4.71 -21.84 -2.83
N TYR A 156 -5.09 -20.57 -2.73
CA TYR A 156 -4.36 -19.48 -3.33
C TYR A 156 -2.91 -19.40 -2.81
N LYS A 157 -2.72 -19.49 -1.49
CA LYS A 157 -1.39 -19.55 -0.85
C LYS A 157 -0.53 -20.70 -1.40
N LYS A 158 -1.07 -21.92 -1.49
CA LYS A 158 -0.35 -23.06 -2.08
C LYS A 158 0.05 -22.78 -3.54
N PHE A 159 -0.87 -22.21 -4.31
CA PHE A 159 -0.60 -21.85 -5.70
C PHE A 159 0.52 -20.81 -5.81
N VAL A 160 0.51 -19.78 -4.98
CA VAL A 160 1.55 -18.75 -4.95
C VAL A 160 2.90 -19.34 -4.52
N LYS A 161 2.93 -20.14 -3.47
CA LYS A 161 4.16 -20.79 -3.00
C LYS A 161 4.80 -21.68 -4.06
N ILE A 162 4.00 -22.52 -4.72
CA ILE A 162 4.51 -23.46 -5.76
C ILE A 162 4.81 -22.74 -7.07
N GLY A 163 3.95 -21.79 -7.46
CA GLY A 163 4.05 -21.09 -8.75
C GLY A 163 5.15 -20.03 -8.80
N PHE A 164 5.44 -19.38 -7.67
CA PHE A 164 6.29 -18.20 -7.61
C PHE A 164 7.46 -18.30 -6.62
N SER A 165 7.56 -19.40 -5.89
CA SER A 165 8.60 -19.61 -4.85
C SER A 165 8.63 -18.52 -3.77
N LEU A 166 7.48 -17.89 -3.51
CA LEU A 166 7.30 -16.91 -2.45
C LEU A 166 6.83 -17.58 -1.16
N ASP A 167 7.57 -17.39 -0.09
CA ASP A 167 7.19 -17.91 1.24
C ASP A 167 6.46 -16.83 2.05
N LEU A 168 5.34 -16.35 1.50
CA LEU A 168 4.44 -15.40 2.15
C LEU A 168 3.06 -16.05 2.34
N ASN A 169 2.43 -15.70 3.45
CA ASN A 169 1.11 -16.24 3.79
C ASN A 169 -0.02 -15.41 3.17
N ASP A 170 0.19 -14.11 2.98
CA ASP A 170 -0.78 -13.19 2.38
C ASP A 170 -0.07 -12.20 1.46
N THR A 171 -0.28 -12.32 0.16
CA THR A 171 0.30 -11.41 -0.85
C THR A 171 -0.65 -10.32 -1.30
N GLN A 172 -1.95 -10.41 -0.94
CA GLN A 172 -3.01 -9.56 -1.49
C GLN A 172 -3.53 -8.51 -0.49
N THR A 173 -2.98 -8.46 0.71
CA THR A 173 -3.36 -7.44 1.71
C THR A 173 -2.98 -6.06 1.19
N GLY A 174 -3.91 -5.13 1.24
CA GLY A 174 -3.76 -3.76 0.74
C GLY A 174 -2.95 -2.84 1.67
N LEU A 175 -1.99 -3.38 2.43
CA LEU A 175 -1.05 -2.61 3.24
C LEU A 175 0.35 -3.21 3.09
N LYS A 176 1.27 -2.42 2.54
CA LYS A 176 2.67 -2.81 2.36
C LYS A 176 3.57 -1.59 2.45
N VAL A 177 4.74 -1.76 3.06
CA VAL A 177 5.79 -0.74 3.11
C VAL A 177 7.10 -1.38 2.63
N PHE A 178 7.86 -0.64 1.85
CA PHE A 178 9.11 -1.10 1.25
C PHE A 178 10.22 -0.08 1.46
N ARG A 179 11.47 -0.52 1.37
CA ARG A 179 12.58 0.40 1.13
C ARG A 179 12.49 0.94 -0.29
N SER A 180 12.63 2.25 -0.47
CA SER A 180 12.57 2.87 -1.79
C SER A 180 13.61 2.31 -2.74
N GLU A 181 14.83 2.03 -2.26
CA GLU A 181 15.87 1.36 -3.03
C GLU A 181 15.42 0.01 -3.63
N ALA A 182 14.61 -0.75 -2.90
CA ALA A 182 14.08 -2.02 -3.42
C ALA A 182 13.05 -1.78 -4.54
N ILE A 183 12.17 -0.79 -4.36
CA ILE A 183 11.17 -0.42 -5.36
C ILE A 183 11.85 0.12 -6.63
N ASP A 184 12.84 0.99 -6.51
CA ASP A 184 13.55 1.58 -7.67
C ASP A 184 14.12 0.53 -8.61
N LYS A 185 14.59 -0.61 -8.06
CA LYS A 185 15.12 -1.73 -8.87
C LYS A 185 14.08 -2.42 -9.71
N VAL A 186 12.81 -2.42 -9.30
CA VAL A 186 11.76 -3.21 -9.98
C VAL A 186 10.68 -2.37 -10.65
N LEU A 187 10.45 -1.14 -10.18
CA LEU A 187 9.37 -0.26 -10.63
C LEU A 187 9.34 -0.10 -12.17
N PRO A 188 10.47 0.14 -12.87
CA PRO A 188 10.45 0.27 -14.34
C PRO A 188 10.05 -1.01 -15.07
N THR A 189 10.11 -2.15 -14.39
CA THR A 189 9.83 -3.46 -14.99
C THR A 189 8.41 -3.95 -14.75
N LEU A 190 7.67 -3.33 -13.82
CA LEU A 190 6.30 -3.72 -13.47
C LEU A 190 5.34 -3.42 -14.62
N LYS A 191 4.45 -4.37 -14.92
CA LYS A 191 3.52 -4.30 -16.06
C LYS A 191 2.06 -4.51 -15.68
N CYS A 192 1.81 -5.21 -14.57
CA CYS A 192 0.44 -5.49 -14.14
C CYS A 192 -0.27 -4.23 -13.66
N ASN A 193 -1.52 -4.05 -14.09
CA ASN A 193 -2.33 -2.90 -13.75
C ASN A 193 -3.43 -3.22 -12.73
N GLY A 194 -3.84 -4.47 -12.62
CA GLY A 194 -4.91 -4.94 -11.73
C GLY A 194 -4.40 -5.41 -10.37
N PHE A 195 -5.17 -6.30 -9.75
CA PHE A 195 -4.84 -6.88 -8.44
C PHE A 195 -3.62 -7.84 -8.48
N GLU A 196 -3.27 -8.36 -9.66
CA GLU A 196 -2.08 -9.17 -9.86
C GLU A 196 -0.76 -8.40 -9.66
N PHE A 197 -0.82 -7.09 -9.65
CA PHE A 197 0.31 -6.19 -9.37
C PHE A 197 1.02 -6.55 -8.06
N ASP A 198 0.26 -6.78 -7.00
CA ASP A 198 0.82 -7.13 -5.68
C ASP A 198 1.76 -8.34 -5.78
N LEU A 199 1.34 -9.36 -6.50
CA LEU A 199 2.13 -10.56 -6.69
C LEU A 199 3.32 -10.33 -7.63
N GLU A 200 3.14 -9.59 -8.73
CA GLU A 200 4.24 -9.22 -9.62
C GLU A 200 5.35 -8.48 -8.87
N LEU A 201 4.98 -7.48 -8.09
CA LEU A 201 5.89 -6.68 -7.29
C LEU A 201 6.73 -7.56 -6.34
N LEU A 202 6.05 -8.38 -5.53
CA LEU A 202 6.72 -9.25 -4.56
C LEU A 202 7.63 -10.28 -5.24
N CYS A 203 7.19 -10.87 -6.36
CA CYS A 203 8.01 -11.80 -7.13
C CYS A 203 9.29 -11.16 -7.67
N LYS A 204 9.16 -9.96 -8.23
CA LYS A 204 10.32 -9.25 -8.79
C LYS A 204 11.29 -8.79 -7.70
N LEU A 205 10.80 -8.32 -6.56
CA LEU A 205 11.64 -8.02 -5.40
C LEU A 205 12.37 -9.25 -4.89
N ALA A 206 11.68 -10.40 -4.71
CA ALA A 206 12.30 -11.65 -4.29
C ALA A 206 13.38 -12.14 -5.27
N ARG A 207 13.14 -12.01 -6.58
CA ARG A 207 14.16 -12.35 -7.61
C ARG A 207 15.38 -11.42 -7.57
N ASN A 208 15.22 -10.20 -7.07
CA ASN A 208 16.32 -9.28 -6.81
C ASN A 208 17.00 -9.52 -5.44
N GLY A 209 16.65 -10.60 -4.74
CA GLY A 209 17.29 -11.02 -3.49
C GLY A 209 16.72 -10.36 -2.23
N PHE A 210 15.62 -9.62 -2.33
CA PHE A 210 14.98 -9.00 -1.17
C PHE A 210 14.13 -10.00 -0.39
N LEU A 211 14.20 -9.89 0.93
CA LEU A 211 13.40 -10.63 1.89
C LEU A 211 12.21 -9.78 2.36
N PHE A 212 11.21 -10.43 2.94
CA PHE A 212 10.01 -9.78 3.46
C PHE A 212 9.72 -10.19 4.90
N ILE A 213 9.10 -9.29 5.64
CA ILE A 213 8.54 -9.54 6.97
C ILE A 213 7.02 -9.44 6.85
N GLU A 214 6.29 -10.44 7.35
CA GLU A 214 4.83 -10.33 7.50
C GLU A 214 4.49 -9.68 8.84
N ILE A 215 3.56 -8.73 8.80
CA ILE A 215 3.10 -8.00 9.98
C ILE A 215 1.60 -8.25 10.23
N PRO A 216 1.15 -8.18 11.49
CA PRO A 216 -0.27 -8.26 11.78
C PRO A 216 -1.01 -7.05 11.21
N VAL A 217 -2.27 -7.25 10.86
CA VAL A 217 -3.20 -6.19 10.47
C VAL A 217 -4.52 -6.35 11.22
N ASP A 218 -5.13 -5.22 11.56
CA ASP A 218 -6.47 -5.16 12.10
C ASP A 218 -7.44 -4.74 11.01
N LEU A 219 -8.58 -5.45 10.94
CA LEU A 219 -9.68 -5.11 10.04
C LEU A 219 -10.76 -4.34 10.82
N ASP A 220 -11.15 -3.20 10.28
CA ASP A 220 -12.30 -2.44 10.79
C ASP A 220 -13.57 -2.88 10.03
N TYR A 221 -14.28 -3.87 10.56
CA TYR A 221 -15.40 -4.58 9.92
C TYR A 221 -16.67 -3.74 9.67
N LYS A 222 -16.61 -2.44 9.79
CA LYS A 222 -17.82 -1.60 9.62
C LYS A 222 -18.30 -1.46 8.18
N PHE A 223 -17.48 -1.81 7.21
CA PHE A 223 -17.82 -1.69 5.80
C PHE A 223 -17.85 -3.05 5.09
N LYS A 224 -18.95 -3.35 4.40
CA LYS A 224 -19.11 -4.58 3.61
C LYS A 224 -18.16 -4.54 2.42
N SER A 225 -17.14 -5.41 2.42
CA SER A 225 -16.28 -5.62 1.25
C SER A 225 -17.13 -5.94 0.01
N THR A 226 -17.01 -5.14 -1.04
CA THR A 226 -17.73 -5.26 -2.32
C THR A 226 -17.08 -6.24 -3.30
N VAL A 227 -16.11 -7.06 -2.85
CA VAL A 227 -15.46 -8.04 -3.74
C VAL A 227 -16.46 -9.08 -4.21
N ASN A 228 -16.93 -8.89 -5.43
CA ASN A 228 -17.87 -9.79 -6.10
C ASN A 228 -17.11 -11.05 -6.56
N ILE A 229 -17.77 -12.22 -6.56
CA ILE A 229 -17.22 -13.53 -7.02
C ILE A 229 -16.59 -13.40 -8.42
N ARG A 230 -17.15 -12.58 -9.30
CA ARG A 230 -16.59 -12.30 -10.63
C ARG A 230 -15.19 -11.65 -10.59
N THR A 231 -14.96 -10.75 -9.62
CA THR A 231 -13.65 -10.10 -9.41
C THR A 231 -12.63 -11.13 -8.90
N GLY A 232 -13.05 -12.04 -8.01
CA GLY A 232 -12.20 -13.14 -7.53
C GLY A 232 -11.76 -14.10 -8.64
N ILE A 233 -12.67 -14.46 -9.56
CA ILE A 233 -12.34 -15.33 -10.72
C ILE A 233 -11.37 -14.61 -11.67
N LYS A 234 -11.59 -13.33 -11.97
CA LYS A 234 -10.67 -12.54 -12.79
C LYS A 234 -9.27 -12.50 -12.16
N ALA A 235 -9.17 -12.26 -10.86
CA ALA A 235 -7.90 -12.25 -10.14
C ALA A 235 -7.16 -13.60 -10.24
N LEU A 236 -7.86 -14.73 -10.13
CA LEU A 236 -7.28 -16.08 -10.31
C LEU A 236 -6.74 -16.30 -11.73
N VAL A 237 -7.50 -15.91 -12.75
CA VAL A 237 -7.07 -16.03 -14.17
C VAL A 237 -5.85 -15.14 -14.44
N SER A 238 -5.87 -13.89 -13.99
CA SER A 238 -4.74 -12.96 -14.14
C SER A 238 -3.48 -13.49 -13.44
N THR A 239 -3.64 -14.08 -12.24
CA THR A 239 -2.53 -14.68 -11.49
C THR A 239 -1.93 -15.88 -12.23
N PHE A 240 -2.76 -16.69 -12.89
CA PHE A 240 -2.28 -17.81 -13.71
C PHE A 240 -1.45 -17.33 -14.92
N TRP A 241 -1.94 -16.31 -15.63
CA TRP A 241 -1.19 -15.69 -16.72
C TRP A 241 0.11 -15.06 -16.27
N LEU A 242 0.11 -14.41 -15.09
CA LEU A 242 1.32 -13.88 -14.47
C LEU A 242 2.35 -15.00 -14.17
N ALA A 243 1.92 -16.16 -13.69
CA ALA A 243 2.81 -17.29 -13.46
C ALA A 243 3.52 -17.74 -14.75
N ILE A 244 2.79 -17.79 -15.86
CA ILE A 244 3.36 -18.12 -17.16
C ILE A 244 4.33 -17.03 -17.65
N TYR A 245 3.93 -15.77 -17.49
CA TYR A 245 4.74 -14.62 -17.89
C TYR A 245 6.06 -14.57 -17.13
N LEU A 246 6.01 -14.68 -15.80
CA LEU A 246 7.21 -14.64 -14.96
C LEU A 246 8.13 -15.86 -15.11
N ARG A 247 7.65 -17.01 -15.60
CA ARG A 247 8.51 -18.16 -15.94
C ARG A 247 9.27 -17.99 -17.24
N ARG A 248 8.80 -17.11 -18.13
CA ARG A 248 9.38 -16.89 -19.44
C ARG A 248 10.37 -15.71 -19.50
N ASN A 249 10.35 -14.86 -18.47
CA ASN A 249 11.19 -13.68 -18.30
C ASN A 249 11.83 -13.65 -16.91
#